data_e6251d7ce2308f9d070d439791cfcb99
#
_entry.id   e6251d7ce2308f9d070d439791cfcb99
#
_cell.length_a   1.000
_cell.length_b   1.000
_cell.length_c   1.000
_cell.angle_alpha   90.00
_cell.angle_beta   90.00
_cell.angle_gamma   90.00
#
_symmetry.space_group_name_H-M   'P 1'
#
loop_
_entity.id
_entity.type
_entity.pdbx_description
1 polymer ?
#
loop_
_entity_poly.entity_id
_entity_poly.type
_entity_poly.pdbx_seq_one_letter_code
_entity_poly.pdbx_strand_id
1 'polypeptide(L)'
;MLCGSDRYPVKDPFVELAKGSLNTFLNAMTYSDKTMYPLASTNDKDFFNLMSVYMDGVFHPNITKERKIFEQEGWHYEMDSPDGELTYNGVVYNEMKGAFSSADEILGRQVKAALYPDTTYAYESGGDPEFITDLTYESYLEFYHTYYHPSNSYNLSVW
;
A
#
# COMPACT_ATOMS: atom_id res chain seq x y z
N MET A 1 4.66 0.67 3.48
CA MET A 1 4.36 1.46 4.67
C MET A 1 4.04 0.62 5.90
N LEU A 2 3.41 -0.51 5.75
CA LEU A 2 2.94 -1.34 6.87
C LEU A 2 4.01 -2.28 7.46
N CYS A 3 5.23 -2.21 6.98
CA CYS A 3 6.34 -3.06 7.42
C CYS A 3 7.27 -2.35 8.42
N GLY A 4 6.68 -1.56 9.31
CA GLY A 4 7.40 -0.83 10.35
C GLY A 4 7.85 0.57 9.95
N SER A 5 8.27 1.30 10.96
CA SER A 5 8.66 2.71 10.86
C SER A 5 9.80 3.02 11.85
N ASP A 6 10.28 4.25 11.84
CA ASP A 6 11.41 4.67 12.68
C ASP A 6 11.15 4.45 14.18
N ARG A 7 9.96 4.80 14.66
CA ARG A 7 9.60 4.65 16.07
C ARG A 7 9.01 3.27 16.40
N TYR A 8 8.45 2.60 15.39
CA TYR A 8 7.78 1.32 15.52
C TYR A 8 8.38 0.29 14.55
N PRO A 9 9.61 -0.18 14.81
CA PRO A 9 10.37 -1.04 13.88
C PRO A 9 9.91 -2.51 13.91
N VAL A 10 8.62 -2.73 13.97
CA VAL A 10 8.01 -4.08 13.95
C VAL A 10 7.70 -4.48 12.52
N LYS A 11 7.91 -5.76 12.17
CA LYS A 11 7.77 -6.27 10.81
C LYS A 11 6.36 -6.09 10.25
N ASP A 12 5.34 -6.25 11.10
CA ASP A 12 3.94 -6.13 10.72
C ASP A 12 3.15 -5.41 11.84
N PRO A 13 3.18 -4.07 11.85
CA PRO A 13 2.47 -3.29 12.85
C PRO A 13 0.95 -3.49 12.79
N PHE A 14 0.37 -3.83 11.63
CA PHE A 14 -1.07 -4.10 11.51
C PHE A 14 -1.50 -5.33 12.27
N VAL A 15 -0.77 -6.43 12.13
CA VAL A 15 -1.04 -7.67 12.88
C VAL A 15 -0.87 -7.43 14.38
N GLU A 16 0.16 -6.69 14.79
CA GLU A 16 0.36 -6.37 16.21
C GLU A 16 -0.76 -5.47 16.75
N LEU A 17 -1.20 -4.48 15.99
CA LEU A 17 -2.34 -3.62 16.37
C LEU A 17 -3.65 -4.40 16.38
N ALA A 18 -3.89 -5.27 15.41
CA ALA A 18 -5.10 -6.11 15.39
C ALA A 18 -5.20 -7.03 16.59
N LYS A 19 -4.07 -7.49 17.12
CA LYS A 19 -4.03 -8.38 18.32
C LYS A 19 -4.01 -7.62 19.64
N GLY A 20 -3.38 -6.45 19.69
CA GLY A 20 -3.01 -5.77 20.93
C GLY A 20 -3.72 -4.45 21.21
N SER A 21 -4.50 -3.90 20.27
CA SER A 21 -5.22 -2.62 20.46
C SER A 21 -6.73 -2.82 20.63
N LEU A 22 -7.40 -1.75 21.08
CA LEU A 22 -8.87 -1.69 21.21
C LEU A 22 -9.51 -1.08 19.95
N ASN A 23 -8.82 -1.18 18.80
CA ASN A 23 -9.33 -0.65 17.55
C ASN A 23 -10.67 -1.28 17.15
N THR A 24 -11.52 -0.48 16.54
CA THR A 24 -12.77 -0.94 15.92
C THR A 24 -12.67 -0.95 14.39
N PHE A 25 -11.67 -0.25 13.84
CA PHE A 25 -11.37 -0.26 12.42
C PHE A 25 -9.91 0.16 12.16
N LEU A 26 -9.22 -0.58 11.30
CA LEU A 26 -7.89 -0.25 10.77
C LEU A 26 -7.88 -0.59 9.29
N ASN A 27 -7.40 0.32 8.43
CA ASN A 27 -7.21 0.03 7.02
C ASN A 27 -6.19 0.99 6.36
N ALA A 28 -5.80 0.65 5.13
CA ALA A 28 -5.14 1.53 4.18
C ALA A 28 -5.86 1.35 2.83
N MET A 29 -6.31 2.44 2.23
CA MET A 29 -7.18 2.42 1.05
C MET A 29 -6.58 3.31 -0.04
N THR A 30 -6.34 2.75 -1.22
CA THR A 30 -5.84 3.48 -2.38
C THR A 30 -6.98 3.72 -3.37
N TYR A 31 -7.12 4.97 -3.78
CA TYR A 31 -8.08 5.43 -4.78
C TYR A 31 -7.35 6.03 -5.98
N SER A 32 -8.08 6.34 -7.03
CA SER A 32 -7.49 6.93 -8.25
C SER A 32 -6.85 8.31 -8.02
N ASP A 33 -7.24 9.03 -6.98
CA ASP A 33 -6.82 10.42 -6.71
C ASP A 33 -6.26 10.64 -5.29
N LYS A 34 -6.29 9.64 -4.42
CA LYS A 34 -5.81 9.74 -3.03
C LYS A 34 -5.51 8.38 -2.42
N THR A 35 -4.74 8.39 -1.35
CA THR A 35 -4.60 7.26 -0.42
C THR A 35 -5.09 7.69 0.96
N MET A 36 -5.85 6.83 1.62
CA MET A 36 -6.40 7.08 2.95
C MET A 36 -5.91 6.03 3.94
N TYR A 37 -5.67 6.46 5.15
CA TYR A 37 -5.25 5.62 6.28
C TYR A 37 -6.26 5.76 7.43
N PRO A 38 -7.47 5.20 7.31
CA PRO A 38 -8.50 5.33 8.32
C PRO A 38 -8.22 4.41 9.52
N LEU A 39 -8.49 4.93 10.70
CA LEU A 39 -8.48 4.18 11.96
C LEU A 39 -9.64 4.62 12.84
N ALA A 40 -10.11 3.73 13.70
CA ALA A 40 -11.09 4.05 14.71
C ALA A 40 -10.86 3.23 15.99
N SER A 41 -11.10 3.85 17.13
CA SER A 41 -11.13 3.22 18.45
C SER A 41 -12.16 3.91 19.33
N THR A 42 -12.80 3.15 20.22
CA THR A 42 -13.71 3.69 21.23
C THR A 42 -12.98 4.06 22.53
N ASN A 43 -11.67 3.93 22.57
CA ASN A 43 -10.82 4.28 23.72
C ASN A 43 -9.85 5.37 23.35
N ASP A 44 -9.90 6.53 24.02
CA ASP A 44 -9.10 7.71 23.71
C ASP A 44 -7.59 7.43 23.72
N LYS A 45 -7.10 6.71 24.72
CA LYS A 45 -5.67 6.39 24.80
C LYS A 45 -5.21 5.49 23.66
N ASP A 46 -6.02 4.50 23.30
CA ASP A 46 -5.75 3.62 22.17
C ASP A 46 -5.81 4.40 20.86
N PHE A 47 -6.79 5.28 20.68
CA PHE A 47 -6.91 6.14 19.50
C PHE A 47 -5.64 6.95 19.25
N PHE A 48 -5.09 7.62 20.28
CA PHE A 48 -3.86 8.38 20.15
C PHE A 48 -2.63 7.50 19.87
N ASN A 49 -2.57 6.30 20.44
CA ASN A 49 -1.53 5.34 20.13
C ASN A 49 -1.58 4.89 18.67
N LEU A 50 -2.77 4.52 18.18
CA LEU A 50 -3.01 4.13 16.79
C LEU A 50 -2.64 5.27 15.84
N MET A 51 -3.08 6.50 16.14
CA MET A 51 -2.72 7.68 15.35
C MET A 51 -1.20 7.88 15.29
N SER A 52 -0.50 7.72 16.43
CA SER A 52 0.97 7.83 16.46
C SER A 52 1.66 6.79 15.59
N VAL A 53 1.19 5.52 15.62
CA VAL A 53 1.74 4.44 14.78
C VAL A 53 1.48 4.71 13.30
N TYR A 54 0.26 5.13 12.96
CA TYR A 54 -0.11 5.43 11.56
C TYR A 54 0.67 6.61 10.99
N MET A 55 0.77 7.71 11.75
CA MET A 55 1.52 8.90 11.30
C MET A 55 3.00 8.58 11.09
N ASP A 56 3.62 7.83 12.01
CA ASP A 56 5.01 7.43 11.86
C ASP A 56 5.18 6.45 10.68
N GLY A 57 4.27 5.48 10.52
CA GLY A 57 4.27 4.55 9.40
C GLY A 57 4.08 5.20 8.03
N VAL A 58 3.33 6.30 7.96
CA VAL A 58 3.10 7.04 6.72
C VAL A 58 4.28 7.96 6.37
N PHE A 59 4.83 8.67 7.36
CA PHE A 59 5.83 9.71 7.10
C PHE A 59 7.28 9.28 7.35
N HIS A 60 7.51 8.16 8.06
CA HIS A 60 8.83 7.63 8.38
C HIS A 60 8.92 6.10 8.20
N PRO A 61 8.42 5.54 7.09
CA PRO A 61 8.35 4.09 6.91
C PRO A 61 9.74 3.48 6.65
N ASN A 62 9.93 2.27 7.15
CA ASN A 62 11.18 1.52 6.94
C ASN A 62 11.43 1.15 5.48
N ILE A 63 10.42 1.08 4.64
CA ILE A 63 10.56 0.78 3.21
C ILE A 63 11.48 1.79 2.50
N THR A 64 11.62 3.01 3.01
CA THR A 64 12.56 4.01 2.45
C THR A 64 14.04 3.69 2.73
N LYS A 65 14.30 2.75 3.64
CA LYS A 65 15.65 2.34 4.06
C LYS A 65 15.95 0.87 3.73
N GLU A 66 14.91 0.07 3.59
CA GLU A 66 14.98 -1.38 3.45
C GLU A 66 14.36 -1.82 2.11
N ARG A 67 15.19 -1.91 1.06
CA ARG A 67 14.76 -2.35 -0.28
C ARG A 67 13.99 -3.68 -0.27
N LYS A 68 14.34 -4.60 0.64
CA LYS A 68 13.65 -5.89 0.76
C LYS A 68 12.16 -5.78 1.06
N ILE A 69 11.73 -4.70 1.72
CA ILE A 69 10.30 -4.45 1.96
C ILE A 69 9.60 -4.16 0.64
N PHE A 70 10.21 -3.34 -0.22
CA PHE A 70 9.66 -3.09 -1.55
C PHE A 70 9.57 -4.38 -2.38
N GLU A 71 10.60 -5.21 -2.35
CA GLU A 71 10.63 -6.48 -3.08
C GLU A 71 9.57 -7.46 -2.55
N GLN A 72 9.38 -7.54 -1.23
CA GLN A 72 8.35 -8.38 -0.62
C GLN A 72 6.94 -7.90 -0.93
N GLU A 73 6.68 -6.61 -0.76
CA GLU A 73 5.33 -6.05 -0.89
C GLU A 73 4.96 -5.76 -2.35
N GLY A 74 5.89 -5.25 -3.14
CA GLY A 74 5.67 -4.91 -4.54
C GLY A 74 5.79 -6.13 -5.44
N TRP A 75 7.02 -6.41 -5.87
CA TRP A 75 7.35 -7.56 -6.70
C TRP A 75 8.84 -7.92 -6.63
N HIS A 76 9.15 -9.18 -6.91
CA HIS A 76 10.51 -9.71 -7.05
C HIS A 76 10.52 -10.95 -7.95
N TYR A 77 11.69 -11.34 -8.40
CA TYR A 77 11.87 -12.64 -9.05
C TYR A 77 11.95 -13.75 -8.00
N GLU A 78 11.24 -14.83 -8.24
CA GLU A 78 11.25 -16.03 -7.41
C GLU A 78 11.53 -17.27 -8.25
N MET A 79 12.25 -18.21 -7.66
CA MET A 79 12.55 -19.49 -8.26
C MET A 79 12.54 -20.57 -7.17
N ASP A 80 11.66 -21.54 -7.30
CA ASP A 80 11.43 -22.58 -6.28
C ASP A 80 12.60 -23.56 -6.13
N SER A 81 13.43 -23.70 -7.15
CA SER A 81 14.61 -24.57 -7.15
C SER A 81 15.69 -24.05 -8.11
N PRO A 82 16.96 -24.44 -7.96
CA PRO A 82 18.03 -23.99 -8.85
C PRO A 82 17.81 -24.24 -10.35
N ASP A 83 16.99 -25.24 -10.68
CA ASP A 83 16.62 -25.59 -12.06
C ASP A 83 15.15 -25.22 -12.37
N GLY A 84 14.48 -24.47 -11.48
CA GLY A 84 13.10 -24.06 -11.61
C GLY A 84 12.89 -22.93 -12.61
N GLU A 85 11.65 -22.68 -12.96
CA GLU A 85 11.26 -21.52 -13.77
C GLU A 85 11.32 -20.25 -12.93
N LEU A 86 11.87 -19.20 -13.53
CA LEU A 86 11.89 -17.86 -12.92
C LEU A 86 10.51 -17.24 -13.05
N THR A 87 9.91 -16.90 -11.92
CA THR A 87 8.55 -16.33 -11.83
C THR A 87 8.57 -14.96 -11.14
N TYR A 88 7.46 -14.23 -11.27
CA TYR A 88 7.24 -13.02 -10.51
C TYR A 88 6.41 -13.31 -9.27
N ASN A 89 6.80 -12.76 -8.13
CA ASN A 89 6.08 -12.86 -6.87
C ASN A 89 6.11 -11.51 -6.15
N GLY A 90 5.19 -11.29 -5.20
CA GLY A 90 5.03 -10.08 -4.41
C GLY A 90 3.58 -9.91 -3.97
N VAL A 91 3.35 -9.29 -2.83
CA VAL A 91 2.00 -9.17 -2.26
C VAL A 91 1.08 -8.41 -3.23
N VAL A 92 1.47 -7.19 -3.63
CA VAL A 92 0.66 -6.35 -4.54
C VAL A 92 0.57 -6.99 -5.93
N TYR A 93 1.67 -7.53 -6.46
CA TYR A 93 1.67 -8.20 -7.76
C TYR A 93 0.67 -9.35 -7.80
N ASN A 94 0.69 -10.24 -6.79
CA ASN A 94 -0.20 -11.39 -6.74
C ASN A 94 -1.67 -10.99 -6.53
N GLU A 95 -1.93 -9.98 -5.70
CA GLU A 95 -3.27 -9.43 -5.48
C GLU A 95 -3.86 -8.89 -6.78
N MET A 96 -3.10 -8.05 -7.48
CA MET A 96 -3.55 -7.44 -8.73
C MET A 96 -3.67 -8.46 -9.87
N LYS A 97 -2.78 -9.44 -9.96
CA LYS A 97 -2.91 -10.57 -10.89
C LYS A 97 -4.22 -11.35 -10.65
N GLY A 98 -4.59 -11.55 -9.39
CA GLY A 98 -5.86 -12.16 -9.01
C GLY A 98 -7.07 -11.29 -9.41
N ALA A 99 -7.05 -10.00 -9.09
CA ALA A 99 -8.11 -9.05 -9.45
C ALA A 99 -8.32 -8.98 -10.97
N PHE A 100 -7.23 -8.97 -11.74
CA PHE A 100 -7.27 -8.93 -13.21
C PHE A 100 -7.70 -10.24 -13.89
N SER A 101 -7.93 -11.30 -13.15
CA SER A 101 -8.49 -12.55 -13.70
C SER A 101 -10.02 -12.53 -13.83
N SER A 102 -10.71 -11.54 -13.21
CA SER A 102 -12.17 -11.41 -13.26
C SER A 102 -12.61 -10.66 -14.52
N ALA A 103 -13.57 -11.22 -15.26
CA ALA A 103 -14.15 -10.60 -16.45
C ALA A 103 -14.86 -9.27 -16.10
N ASP A 104 -15.53 -9.20 -14.95
CA ASP A 104 -16.23 -7.99 -14.50
C ASP A 104 -15.24 -6.86 -14.16
N GLU A 105 -14.12 -7.19 -13.54
CA GLU A 105 -13.03 -6.24 -13.27
C GLU A 105 -12.39 -5.73 -14.58
N ILE A 106 -12.16 -6.60 -15.54
CA ILE A 106 -11.65 -6.21 -16.87
C ILE A 106 -12.63 -5.26 -17.54
N LEU A 107 -13.93 -5.59 -17.55
CA LEU A 107 -14.96 -4.73 -18.11
C LEU A 107 -15.02 -3.37 -17.40
N GLY A 108 -15.04 -3.37 -16.07
CA GLY A 108 -15.08 -2.14 -15.26
C GLY A 108 -13.93 -1.19 -15.56
N ARG A 109 -12.72 -1.72 -15.73
CA ARG A 109 -11.53 -0.94 -16.09
C ARG A 109 -11.62 -0.38 -17.51
N GLN A 110 -12.02 -1.18 -18.49
CA GLN A 110 -12.20 -0.72 -19.86
C GLN A 110 -13.24 0.40 -19.96
N VAL A 111 -14.33 0.28 -19.20
CA VAL A 111 -15.37 1.34 -19.11
C VAL A 111 -14.78 2.60 -18.47
N LYS A 112 -14.06 2.51 -17.36
CA LYS A 112 -13.40 3.69 -16.75
C LYS A 112 -12.41 4.37 -17.70
N ALA A 113 -11.54 3.60 -18.35
CA ALA A 113 -10.58 4.12 -19.31
C ALA A 113 -11.25 4.82 -20.51
N ALA A 114 -12.37 4.26 -20.99
CA ALA A 114 -13.14 4.87 -22.09
C ALA A 114 -13.88 6.15 -21.68
N LEU A 115 -14.40 6.21 -20.45
CA LEU A 115 -15.16 7.36 -19.97
C LEU A 115 -14.28 8.50 -19.45
N TYR A 116 -13.08 8.20 -18.94
CA TYR A 116 -12.21 9.17 -18.26
C TYR A 116 -10.76 9.13 -18.79
N PRO A 117 -10.52 9.13 -20.13
CA PRO A 117 -9.20 8.86 -20.70
C PRO A 117 -8.11 9.85 -20.27
N ASP A 118 -8.49 11.09 -19.94
CA ASP A 118 -7.57 12.19 -19.62
C ASP A 118 -7.41 12.42 -18.11
N THR A 119 -7.81 11.47 -17.27
CA THR A 119 -7.75 11.61 -15.82
C THR A 119 -7.13 10.39 -15.14
N THR A 120 -6.80 10.53 -13.86
CA THR A 120 -6.31 9.40 -13.04
C THR A 120 -7.32 8.26 -12.90
N TYR A 121 -8.61 8.51 -13.16
CA TYR A 121 -9.67 7.48 -13.14
C TYR A 121 -9.57 6.47 -14.29
N ALA A 122 -8.79 6.77 -15.34
CA ALA A 122 -8.49 5.82 -16.41
C ALA A 122 -7.63 4.64 -15.93
N TYR A 123 -6.89 4.83 -14.84
CA TYR A 123 -5.92 3.85 -14.35
C TYR A 123 -6.46 3.09 -13.12
N GLU A 124 -5.98 1.86 -12.96
CA GLU A 124 -6.29 1.07 -11.77
C GLU A 124 -5.41 1.51 -10.59
N SER A 125 -6.04 1.80 -9.44
CA SER A 125 -5.34 2.34 -8.27
C SER A 125 -4.38 1.35 -7.60
N GLY A 126 -4.63 0.05 -7.73
CA GLY A 126 -3.72 -1.01 -7.25
C GLY A 126 -2.57 -1.31 -8.20
N GLY A 127 -2.61 -0.76 -9.41
CA GLY A 127 -1.64 -1.02 -10.48
C GLY A 127 -2.07 -2.15 -11.41
N ASP A 128 -1.52 -2.13 -12.60
CA ASP A 128 -1.72 -3.17 -13.60
C ASP A 128 -0.57 -4.18 -13.51
N PRO A 129 -0.84 -5.50 -13.35
CA PRO A 129 0.21 -6.51 -13.22
C PRO A 129 1.16 -6.60 -14.43
N GLU A 130 0.75 -6.14 -15.61
CA GLU A 130 1.65 -6.05 -16.77
C GLU A 130 2.73 -4.97 -16.60
N PHE A 131 2.46 -3.94 -15.79
CA PHE A 131 3.36 -2.80 -15.58
C PHE A 131 3.95 -2.75 -14.16
N ILE A 132 3.43 -3.50 -13.19
CA ILE A 132 3.96 -3.54 -11.83
C ILE A 132 5.42 -3.99 -11.83
N THR A 133 5.79 -4.90 -12.71
CA THR A 133 7.16 -5.42 -12.82
C THR A 133 8.16 -4.46 -13.47
N ASP A 134 7.69 -3.33 -14.01
CA ASP A 134 8.54 -2.24 -14.51
C ASP A 134 8.93 -1.26 -13.39
N LEU A 135 8.25 -1.31 -12.24
CA LEU A 135 8.54 -0.43 -11.12
C LEU A 135 9.86 -0.80 -10.45
N THR A 136 10.72 0.18 -10.28
CA THR A 136 11.98 0.05 -9.55
C THR A 136 11.86 0.60 -8.13
N TYR A 137 12.75 0.20 -7.24
CA TYR A 137 12.83 0.77 -5.91
C TYR A 137 13.11 2.28 -5.96
N GLU A 138 13.93 2.71 -6.89
CA GLU A 138 14.29 4.11 -7.10
C GLU A 138 13.06 4.94 -7.54
N SER A 139 12.27 4.44 -8.50
CA SER A 139 11.02 5.12 -8.92
C SER A 139 9.98 5.17 -7.79
N TYR A 140 9.91 4.12 -6.97
CA TYR A 140 9.08 4.11 -5.76
C TYR A 140 9.51 5.18 -4.76
N LEU A 141 10.82 5.31 -4.49
CA LEU A 141 11.34 6.33 -3.58
C LEU A 141 11.08 7.75 -4.08
N GLU A 142 11.27 7.99 -5.38
CA GLU A 142 10.97 9.29 -6.01
C GLU A 142 9.50 9.66 -5.83
N PHE A 143 8.59 8.72 -6.10
CA PHE A 143 7.15 8.92 -5.88
C PHE A 143 6.85 9.19 -4.40
N TYR A 144 7.40 8.38 -3.50
CA TYR A 144 7.19 8.55 -2.06
C TYR A 144 7.65 9.95 -1.61
N HIS A 145 8.87 10.36 -1.91
CA HIS A 145 9.42 11.67 -1.52
C HIS A 145 8.70 12.84 -2.15
N THR A 146 8.11 12.66 -3.32
CA THR A 146 7.35 13.71 -4.01
C THR A 146 5.98 13.93 -3.35
N TYR A 147 5.28 12.87 -2.96
CA TYR A 147 3.87 12.97 -2.58
C TYR A 147 3.62 12.76 -1.07
N TYR A 148 4.48 12.02 -0.37
CA TYR A 148 4.29 11.68 1.05
C TYR A 148 4.98 12.69 1.97
N HIS A 149 4.39 13.88 2.03
CA HIS A 149 4.84 14.95 2.92
C HIS A 149 3.65 15.51 3.71
N PRO A 150 3.81 15.93 5.00
CA PRO A 150 2.71 16.47 5.79
C PRO A 150 1.96 17.64 5.14
N SER A 151 2.64 18.47 4.33
CA SER A 151 2.00 19.58 3.59
C SER A 151 1.07 19.11 2.47
N ASN A 152 1.17 17.85 2.04
CA ASN A 152 0.31 17.22 1.02
C ASN A 152 -0.66 16.24 1.65
N SER A 153 -1.05 16.44 2.91
CA SER A 153 -1.96 15.57 3.63
C SER A 153 -3.07 16.35 4.33
N TYR A 154 -4.20 15.67 4.52
CA TYR A 154 -5.32 16.14 5.32
C TYR A 154 -5.54 15.18 6.48
N ASN A 155 -5.55 15.71 7.71
CA ASN A 155 -5.88 14.95 8.91
C ASN A 155 -7.29 15.33 9.37
N LEU A 156 -8.19 14.35 9.41
CA LEU A 156 -9.55 14.50 9.90
C LEU A 156 -9.72 13.64 11.16
N SER A 157 -10.00 14.27 12.29
CA SER A 157 -10.35 13.59 13.54
C SER A 157 -11.77 13.91 13.92
N VAL A 158 -12.55 12.90 14.33
CA VAL A 158 -13.93 13.02 14.79
C VAL A 158 -14.03 12.37 16.17
N TRP A 159 -14.60 13.10 17.14
CA TRP A 159 -14.75 12.72 18.55
C TRP A 159 -16.21 12.51 18.90
#